data_cb2fec5ec89385e03e19d823d5e262ba
#
_entry.id   cb2fec5ec89385e03e19d823d5e262ba
#
_cell.length_a   1.000
_cell.length_b   1.000
_cell.length_c   1.000
_cell.angle_alpha   90.00
_cell.angle_beta   90.00
_cell.angle_gamma   90.00
#
_symmetry.space_group_name_H-M   'P 1'
#
loop_
_entity.id
_entity.type
_entity.pdbx_description
1 polymer ?
#
loop_
_entity_poly.entity_id
_entity_poly.type
_entity_poly.pdbx_seq_one_letter_code
_entity_poly.pdbx_strand_id
1 'polypeptide(L)'
;VLVTEAKIPTSEKDCYICRYFVVKHALVTPKSREKLMGKIILTGDRPTGKLHLGHYVGSLKRRVELQNSGEYEKIFIMIADAQALTDNADNPEKVRQNIIEVALDYLSAGLDPEKVTIFIQSQVPELCELAFYYMNLVTVQRLQRNPTVKQEIQLRGFSDDEENANKKGTPVGFFTYPISQ
;
A
#
# COMPACT_ATOMS: atom_id res chain seq x y z
N VAL A 1 -3.80 6.26 -10.63
CA VAL A 1 -3.28 6.96 -9.47
C VAL A 1 -3.83 8.37 -9.49
N LEU A 2 -4.83 8.65 -8.65
CA LEU A 2 -5.40 9.99 -8.49
C LEU A 2 -4.74 10.61 -7.25
N VAL A 3 -3.90 11.61 -7.47
CA VAL A 3 -3.46 12.51 -6.40
C VAL A 3 -4.53 13.60 -6.30
N THR A 4 -5.39 13.52 -5.32
CA THR A 4 -6.30 14.61 -4.97
C THR A 4 -5.65 15.49 -3.92
N GLU A 5 -5.47 16.77 -4.25
CA GLU A 5 -5.09 17.80 -3.28
C GLU A 5 -6.18 17.93 -2.22
N ALA A 6 -5.87 17.53 -1.00
CA ALA A 6 -6.74 17.79 0.15
C ALA A 6 -6.45 19.19 0.68
N LYS A 7 -7.38 20.13 0.49
CA LYS A 7 -7.39 21.43 1.19
C LYS A 7 -7.70 21.20 2.66
N ILE A 8 -6.73 21.47 3.53
CA ILE A 8 -6.91 21.43 4.98
C ILE A 8 -7.60 22.74 5.43
N PRO A 9 -8.70 22.69 6.18
CA PRO A 9 -9.34 23.88 6.71
C PRO A 9 -8.45 24.56 7.76
N THR A 10 -8.36 25.89 7.71
CA THR A 10 -7.45 26.72 8.52
C THR A 10 -7.92 27.05 9.93
N SER A 11 -8.90 26.35 10.49
CA SER A 11 -9.43 26.65 11.81
C SER A 11 -9.63 25.41 12.67
N GLU A 12 -8.52 24.83 13.16
CA GLU A 12 -8.61 24.00 14.36
C GLU A 12 -7.19 23.75 14.92
N LYS A 13 -6.88 24.48 16.00
CA LYS A 13 -5.55 24.47 16.65
C LYS A 13 -5.29 23.27 17.55
N ASP A 14 -6.23 22.32 17.68
CA ASP A 14 -6.16 21.26 18.69
C ASP A 14 -6.39 19.83 18.19
N CYS A 15 -6.15 19.55 16.90
CA CYS A 15 -6.20 18.19 16.42
C CYS A 15 -4.86 17.45 16.66
N TYR A 16 -4.90 16.35 17.39
CA TYR A 16 -3.73 15.49 17.67
C TYR A 16 -3.00 15.07 16.39
N ILE A 17 -3.73 14.84 15.31
CA ILE A 17 -3.19 14.50 13.98
C ILE A 17 -2.35 15.64 13.40
N CYS A 18 -2.82 16.89 13.54
CA CYS A 18 -2.07 18.07 13.08
C CYS A 18 -0.78 18.28 13.86
N ARG A 19 -0.77 17.97 15.16
CA ARG A 19 0.41 18.15 16.03
C ARG A 19 1.52 17.16 15.72
N TYR A 20 1.19 15.92 15.41
CA TYR A 20 2.16 14.88 15.04
C TYR A 20 2.79 15.13 13.66
N PHE A 21 1.98 15.58 12.70
CA PHE A 21 2.46 15.93 11.36
C PHE A 21 3.34 17.19 11.37
N VAL A 22 3.03 18.18 12.19
CA VAL A 22 3.79 19.43 12.31
C VAL A 22 5.15 19.21 12.96
N VAL A 23 5.28 18.31 13.94
CA VAL A 23 6.55 18.10 14.65
C VAL A 23 7.60 17.38 13.77
N LYS A 24 7.23 16.46 12.91
CA LYS A 24 8.20 15.82 11.98
C LYS A 24 8.52 16.68 10.74
N HIS A 25 7.68 17.67 10.39
CA HIS A 25 7.87 18.53 9.21
C HIS A 25 8.40 19.94 9.53
N ALA A 26 8.59 20.29 10.80
CA ALA A 26 9.00 21.64 11.23
C ALA A 26 10.46 22.02 10.88
N LEU A 27 11.24 21.16 10.23
CA LEU A 27 12.62 21.44 9.81
C LEU A 27 12.77 21.77 8.32
N VAL A 28 11.67 21.88 7.56
CA VAL A 28 11.72 22.29 6.14
C VAL A 28 11.17 23.70 6.00
N THR A 29 12.05 24.65 5.74
CA THR A 29 11.66 26.06 5.52
C THR A 29 10.85 26.23 4.21
N PRO A 30 9.92 27.23 4.14
CA PRO A 30 9.06 27.42 2.97
C PRO A 30 9.79 27.60 1.63
N LYS A 31 11.00 28.15 1.65
CA LYS A 31 11.84 28.35 0.45
C LYS A 31 12.40 27.04 -0.14
N SER A 32 12.45 25.95 0.62
CA SER A 32 12.87 24.64 0.13
C SER A 32 11.71 23.84 -0.49
N ARG A 33 10.45 24.20 -0.21
CA ARG A 33 9.27 23.51 -0.75
C ARG A 33 9.02 23.79 -2.25
N GLU A 34 9.33 24.97 -2.74
CA GLU A 34 9.15 25.29 -4.17
C GLU A 34 10.14 24.56 -5.09
N LYS A 35 11.27 24.08 -4.56
CA LYS A 35 12.29 23.35 -5.34
C LYS A 35 12.12 21.83 -5.31
N LEU A 36 11.10 21.30 -4.61
CA LEU A 36 10.88 19.87 -4.31
C LEU A 36 9.58 19.31 -4.92
N MET A 37 9.07 19.87 -5.99
CA MET A 37 7.89 19.34 -6.67
C MET A 37 8.25 18.52 -7.91
N GLY A 38 9.22 17.63 -7.79
CA GLY A 38 9.43 16.56 -8.76
C GLY A 38 8.31 15.52 -8.66
N LYS A 39 7.94 14.90 -9.75
CA LYS A 39 6.97 13.81 -9.78
C LYS A 39 7.53 12.62 -9.00
N ILE A 40 6.74 12.07 -8.08
CA ILE A 40 7.08 10.87 -7.30
C ILE A 40 6.15 9.74 -7.70
N ILE A 41 6.71 8.55 -7.89
CA ILE A 41 5.94 7.32 -8.09
C ILE A 41 6.03 6.46 -6.85
N LEU A 42 4.89 5.95 -6.41
CA LEU A 42 4.79 4.84 -5.47
C LEU A 42 3.95 3.73 -6.12
N THR A 43 4.51 2.55 -6.18
CA THR A 43 3.84 1.34 -6.70
C THR A 43 4.37 0.12 -5.96
N GLY A 44 3.72 -1.04 -6.10
CA GLY A 44 4.18 -2.26 -5.46
C GLY A 44 3.35 -3.47 -5.82
N ASP A 45 3.80 -4.62 -5.34
CA ASP A 45 3.11 -5.90 -5.50
C ASP A 45 3.07 -6.66 -4.17
N ARG A 46 2.04 -7.47 -3.98
CA ARG A 46 1.94 -8.37 -2.83
C ARG A 46 2.80 -9.62 -3.06
N PRO A 47 3.67 -10.03 -2.13
CA PRO A 47 4.50 -11.22 -2.27
C PRO A 47 3.70 -12.51 -1.98
N THR A 48 2.73 -12.81 -2.83
CA THR A 48 1.86 -14.01 -2.73
C THR A 48 2.43 -15.21 -3.51
N GLY A 49 3.47 -15.00 -4.31
CA GLY A 49 4.18 -15.97 -5.12
C GLY A 49 5.20 -15.29 -6.03
N LYS A 50 5.91 -16.07 -6.83
CA LYS A 50 6.80 -15.56 -7.87
C LYS A 50 6.00 -14.75 -8.90
N LEU A 51 6.61 -13.68 -9.41
CA LEU A 51 5.98 -12.89 -10.46
C LEU A 51 6.03 -13.69 -11.79
N HIS A 52 5.01 -13.53 -12.58
CA HIS A 52 4.89 -14.22 -13.86
C HIS A 52 4.82 -13.23 -15.02
N LEU A 53 4.79 -13.74 -16.26
CA LEU A 53 4.77 -12.92 -17.47
C LEU A 53 3.66 -11.84 -17.46
N GLY A 54 2.51 -12.13 -16.86
CA GLY A 54 1.42 -11.15 -16.71
C GLY A 54 1.83 -9.94 -15.87
N HIS A 55 2.59 -10.14 -14.78
CA HIS A 55 3.13 -9.03 -13.98
C HIS A 55 4.19 -8.24 -14.78
N TYR A 56 5.02 -8.94 -15.54
CA TYR A 56 6.02 -8.30 -16.38
C TYR A 56 5.38 -7.37 -17.41
N VAL A 57 4.45 -7.89 -18.22
CA VAL A 57 3.79 -7.11 -19.27
C VAL A 57 2.86 -6.05 -18.68
N GLY A 58 2.13 -6.39 -17.61
CA GLY A 58 1.12 -5.51 -17.01
C GLY A 58 1.68 -4.36 -16.18
N SER A 59 2.87 -4.52 -15.57
CA SER A 59 3.42 -3.52 -14.67
C SER A 59 4.93 -3.34 -14.71
N LEU A 60 5.73 -4.42 -14.63
CA LEU A 60 7.18 -4.28 -14.45
C LEU A 60 7.86 -3.60 -15.63
N LYS A 61 7.53 -4.00 -16.85
CA LYS A 61 8.03 -3.36 -18.07
C LYS A 61 7.81 -1.84 -18.03
N ARG A 62 6.61 -1.41 -17.65
CA ARG A 62 6.29 0.01 -17.54
C ARG A 62 7.07 0.72 -16.44
N ARG A 63 7.31 0.05 -15.31
CA ARG A 63 8.15 0.60 -14.21
C ARG A 63 9.59 0.82 -14.67
N VAL A 64 10.16 -0.12 -15.43
CA VAL A 64 11.51 0.02 -16.01
C VAL A 64 11.56 1.17 -17.02
N GLU A 65 10.55 1.34 -17.87
CA GLU A 65 10.45 2.48 -18.79
C GLU A 65 10.42 3.81 -18.02
N LEU A 66 9.60 3.90 -16.97
CA LEU A 66 9.49 5.11 -16.14
C LEU A 66 10.79 5.41 -15.39
N GLN A 67 11.47 4.39 -14.87
CA GLN A 67 12.80 4.50 -14.26
C GLN A 67 13.81 5.14 -15.20
N ASN A 68 13.78 4.79 -16.48
CA ASN A 68 14.73 5.24 -17.48
C ASN A 68 14.31 6.53 -18.21
N SER A 69 13.09 7.01 -17.97
CA SER A 69 12.59 8.24 -18.62
C SER A 69 13.24 9.52 -18.10
N GLY A 70 13.72 9.53 -16.85
CA GLY A 70 14.26 10.72 -16.18
C GLY A 70 13.19 11.76 -15.81
N GLU A 71 11.89 11.44 -15.94
CA GLU A 71 10.78 12.36 -15.63
C GLU A 71 10.42 12.43 -14.14
N TYR A 72 10.93 11.50 -13.34
CA TYR A 72 10.55 11.33 -11.96
C TYR A 72 11.73 11.58 -11.02
N GLU A 73 11.49 12.37 -9.99
CA GLU A 73 12.49 12.67 -8.96
C GLU A 73 12.77 11.43 -8.10
N LYS A 74 11.71 10.70 -7.75
CA LYS A 74 11.82 9.49 -6.93
C LYS A 74 10.83 8.43 -7.39
N ILE A 75 11.28 7.19 -7.36
CA ILE A 75 10.45 6.02 -7.64
C ILE A 75 10.59 5.05 -6.48
N PHE A 76 9.48 4.81 -5.81
CA PHE A 76 9.37 3.87 -4.69
C PHE A 76 8.61 2.63 -5.14
N ILE A 77 9.19 1.45 -4.89
CA ILE A 77 8.59 0.17 -5.24
C ILE A 77 8.45 -0.66 -3.97
N MET A 78 7.22 -0.86 -3.54
CA MET A 78 6.87 -1.52 -2.31
C MET A 78 6.66 -3.03 -2.52
N ILE A 79 7.25 -3.84 -1.67
CA ILE A 79 6.86 -5.24 -1.49
C ILE A 79 5.86 -5.25 -0.33
N ALA A 80 4.58 -5.44 -0.66
CA ALA A 80 3.45 -5.27 0.26
C ALA A 80 3.18 -6.54 1.08
N ASP A 81 4.11 -6.89 1.96
CA ASP A 81 4.07 -8.10 2.78
C ASP A 81 2.96 -8.06 3.85
N ALA A 82 2.74 -6.93 4.49
CA ALA A 82 1.67 -6.78 5.46
C ALA A 82 0.28 -6.94 4.80
N GLN A 83 0.11 -6.44 3.58
CA GLN A 83 -1.12 -6.67 2.81
C GLN A 83 -1.25 -8.11 2.33
N ALA A 84 -0.14 -8.79 2.01
CA ALA A 84 -0.18 -10.21 1.65
C ALA A 84 -0.67 -11.09 2.79
N LEU A 85 -0.43 -10.70 4.05
CA LEU A 85 -0.90 -11.43 5.22
C LEU A 85 -2.43 -11.36 5.40
N THR A 86 -3.14 -10.42 4.79
CA THR A 86 -4.60 -10.32 4.93
C THR A 86 -5.32 -11.56 4.40
N ASP A 87 -4.73 -12.25 3.44
CA ASP A 87 -5.25 -13.46 2.82
C ASP A 87 -4.32 -14.68 2.89
N ASN A 88 -3.15 -14.55 3.54
CA ASN A 88 -2.18 -15.62 3.77
C ASN A 88 -1.72 -15.69 5.25
N ALA A 89 -2.60 -15.30 6.18
CA ALA A 89 -2.27 -15.27 7.60
C ALA A 89 -1.99 -16.67 8.19
N ASP A 90 -2.52 -17.72 7.57
CA ASP A 90 -2.30 -19.12 7.91
C ASP A 90 -0.92 -19.64 7.49
N ASN A 91 -0.22 -18.93 6.60
CA ASN A 91 1.11 -19.32 6.14
C ASN A 91 2.07 -18.10 5.99
N PRO A 92 2.47 -17.47 7.11
CA PRO A 92 3.33 -16.29 7.07
C PRO A 92 4.74 -16.58 6.53
N GLU A 93 5.22 -17.82 6.67
CA GLU A 93 6.53 -18.23 6.15
C GLU A 93 6.56 -18.19 4.62
N LYS A 94 5.46 -18.58 3.97
CA LYS A 94 5.31 -18.43 2.52
C LYS A 94 5.46 -16.95 2.09
N VAL A 95 4.84 -16.02 2.83
CA VAL A 95 4.96 -14.58 2.53
C VAL A 95 6.40 -14.13 2.69
N ARG A 96 7.08 -14.52 3.78
CA ARG A 96 8.48 -14.21 4.04
C ARG A 96 9.41 -14.69 2.90
N GLN A 97 9.25 -15.92 2.45
CA GLN A 97 10.02 -16.48 1.33
C GLN A 97 9.73 -15.70 0.04
N ASN A 98 8.47 -15.36 -0.23
CA ASN A 98 8.09 -14.66 -1.43
C ASN A 98 8.57 -13.19 -1.48
N ILE A 99 8.88 -12.56 -0.35
CA ILE A 99 9.54 -11.23 -0.34
C ILE A 99 10.86 -11.29 -1.13
N ILE A 100 11.67 -12.32 -0.86
CA ILE A 100 12.95 -12.52 -1.53
C ILE A 100 12.75 -12.82 -3.02
N GLU A 101 11.80 -13.70 -3.35
CA GLU A 101 11.51 -14.07 -4.74
C GLU A 101 11.04 -12.84 -5.56
N VAL A 102 10.13 -12.03 -5.01
CA VAL A 102 9.66 -10.81 -5.67
C VAL A 102 10.77 -9.77 -5.82
N ALA A 103 11.65 -9.63 -4.84
CA ALA A 103 12.80 -8.74 -4.96
C ALA A 103 13.75 -9.18 -6.09
N LEU A 104 14.01 -10.48 -6.20
CA LEU A 104 14.81 -11.05 -7.28
C LEU A 104 14.14 -10.86 -8.65
N ASP A 105 12.82 -11.05 -8.73
CA ASP A 105 12.05 -10.80 -9.94
C ASP A 105 12.11 -9.34 -10.38
N TYR A 106 12.07 -8.38 -9.44
CA TYR A 106 12.22 -6.95 -9.73
C TYR A 106 13.59 -6.64 -10.37
N LEU A 107 14.67 -7.15 -9.77
CA LEU A 107 16.01 -6.95 -10.29
C LEU A 107 16.17 -7.63 -11.66
N SER A 108 15.65 -8.83 -11.80
CA SER A 108 15.70 -9.60 -13.07
C SER A 108 14.92 -8.94 -14.19
N ALA A 109 13.83 -8.21 -13.87
CA ALA A 109 13.05 -7.44 -14.83
C ALA A 109 13.75 -6.15 -15.28
N GLY A 110 14.86 -5.75 -14.62
CA GLY A 110 15.65 -4.57 -14.98
C GLY A 110 15.39 -3.33 -14.09
N LEU A 111 14.76 -3.49 -12.93
CA LEU A 111 14.71 -2.43 -11.94
C LEU A 111 16.08 -2.27 -11.28
N ASP A 112 16.61 -1.06 -11.33
CA ASP A 112 17.94 -0.70 -10.88
C ASP A 112 17.89 -0.07 -9.49
N PRO A 113 18.44 -0.70 -8.45
CA PRO A 113 18.39 -0.17 -7.07
C PRO A 113 19.15 1.16 -6.89
N GLU A 114 20.01 1.55 -7.84
CA GLU A 114 20.64 2.87 -7.85
C GLU A 114 19.66 3.99 -8.30
N LYS A 115 18.59 3.64 -9.02
CA LYS A 115 17.61 4.57 -9.58
C LYS A 115 16.27 4.55 -8.84
N VAL A 116 15.90 3.42 -8.24
CA VAL A 116 14.63 3.23 -7.54
C VAL A 116 14.87 2.77 -6.11
N THR A 117 13.97 3.14 -5.22
CA THR A 117 13.98 2.65 -3.83
C THR A 117 13.01 1.49 -3.72
N ILE A 118 13.55 0.28 -3.57
CA ILE A 118 12.75 -0.93 -3.27
C ILE A 118 12.68 -1.06 -1.74
N PHE A 119 11.48 -1.22 -1.19
CA PHE A 119 11.29 -1.36 0.25
C PHE A 119 10.18 -2.34 0.60
N ILE A 120 10.23 -2.85 1.83
CA ILE A 120 9.24 -3.80 2.37
C ILE A 120 8.25 -3.00 3.22
N GLN A 121 6.95 -3.22 3.02
CA GLN A 121 5.88 -2.47 3.69
C GLN A 121 5.98 -2.56 5.21
N SER A 122 6.25 -3.72 5.78
CA SER A 122 6.37 -3.92 7.24
C SER A 122 7.59 -3.21 7.87
N GLN A 123 8.53 -2.73 7.06
CA GLN A 123 9.68 -1.94 7.53
C GLN A 123 9.34 -0.43 7.64
N VAL A 124 8.12 -0.03 7.30
CA VAL A 124 7.61 1.33 7.41
C VAL A 124 6.43 1.34 8.38
N PRO A 125 6.68 1.35 9.71
CA PRO A 125 5.62 1.25 10.72
C PRO A 125 4.61 2.40 10.65
N GLU A 126 5.00 3.55 10.11
CA GLU A 126 4.14 4.70 9.91
C GLU A 126 2.93 4.41 8.99
N LEU A 127 3.04 3.43 8.08
CA LEU A 127 1.91 2.99 7.25
C LEU A 127 0.82 2.33 8.09
N CYS A 128 1.21 1.51 9.08
CA CYS A 128 0.25 0.89 10.01
C CYS A 128 -0.38 1.94 10.93
N GLU A 129 0.41 2.89 11.40
CA GLU A 129 -0.08 3.99 12.24
C GLU A 129 -1.10 4.85 11.48
N LEU A 130 -0.79 5.21 10.23
CA LEU A 130 -1.68 5.97 9.37
C LEU A 130 -2.98 5.21 9.08
N ALA A 131 -2.89 3.91 8.79
CA ALA A 131 -4.06 3.05 8.60
C ALA A 131 -4.96 3.05 9.84
N PHE A 132 -4.38 2.98 11.04
CA PHE A 132 -5.13 3.06 12.30
C PHE A 132 -5.89 4.38 12.44
N TYR A 133 -5.29 5.52 12.08
CA TYR A 133 -5.99 6.80 12.08
C TYR A 133 -7.14 6.81 11.06
N TYR A 134 -6.93 6.30 9.85
CA TYR A 134 -7.97 6.23 8.82
C TYR A 134 -9.14 5.32 9.21
N MET A 135 -8.91 4.26 9.98
CA MET A 135 -9.99 3.42 10.49
C MET A 135 -11.01 4.20 11.34
N ASN A 136 -10.61 5.31 11.97
CA ASN A 136 -11.53 6.17 12.72
C ASN A 136 -12.38 7.09 11.81
N LEU A 137 -12.00 7.25 10.54
CA LEU A 137 -12.68 8.12 9.58
C LEU A 137 -13.56 7.34 8.59
N VAL A 138 -13.36 6.03 8.48
CA VAL A 138 -14.08 5.16 7.55
C VAL A 138 -15.10 4.30 8.29
N THR A 139 -16.35 4.34 7.85
CA THR A 139 -17.41 3.54 8.48
C THR A 139 -17.44 2.11 7.94
N VAL A 140 -17.91 1.17 8.74
CA VAL A 140 -18.14 -0.23 8.35
C VAL A 140 -19.05 -0.31 7.12
N GLN A 141 -20.13 0.48 7.07
CA GLN A 141 -21.04 0.51 5.92
C GLN A 141 -20.35 0.95 4.63
N ARG A 142 -19.37 1.86 4.72
CA ARG A 142 -18.59 2.29 3.54
C ARG A 142 -17.71 1.15 3.01
N LEU A 143 -17.06 0.40 3.90
CA LEU A 143 -16.27 -0.77 3.52
C LEU A 143 -17.16 -1.88 2.92
N GLN A 144 -18.31 -2.15 3.53
CA GLN A 144 -19.27 -3.14 3.03
C GLN A 144 -19.81 -2.82 1.63
N ARG A 145 -19.84 -1.54 1.24
CA ARG A 145 -20.26 -1.11 -0.11
C ARG A 145 -19.16 -1.21 -1.15
N ASN A 146 -17.91 -1.42 -0.75
CA ASN A 146 -16.79 -1.54 -1.67
C ASN A 146 -16.99 -2.79 -2.56
N PRO A 147 -17.11 -2.63 -3.89
CA PRO A 147 -17.41 -3.75 -4.78
C PRO A 147 -16.27 -4.78 -4.81
N THR A 148 -15.01 -4.34 -4.69
CA THR A 148 -13.85 -5.22 -4.64
C THR A 148 -13.87 -6.10 -3.40
N VAL A 149 -14.14 -5.52 -2.22
CA VAL A 149 -14.26 -6.28 -0.97
C VAL A 149 -15.36 -7.32 -1.06
N LYS A 150 -16.54 -6.95 -1.58
CA LYS A 150 -17.66 -7.89 -1.78
C LYS A 150 -17.30 -9.04 -2.69
N GLN A 151 -16.71 -8.75 -3.82
CA GLN A 151 -16.34 -9.74 -4.82
C GLN A 151 -15.28 -10.71 -4.26
N GLU A 152 -14.27 -10.20 -3.58
CA GLU A 152 -13.21 -11.00 -2.98
C GLU A 152 -13.74 -11.89 -1.82
N ILE A 153 -14.64 -11.38 -0.98
CA ILE A 153 -15.31 -12.17 0.06
C ILE A 153 -16.04 -13.37 -0.56
N GLN A 154 -16.79 -13.14 -1.63
CA GLN A 154 -17.51 -14.20 -2.33
C GLN A 154 -16.57 -15.23 -2.96
N LEU A 155 -15.51 -14.78 -3.65
CA LEU A 155 -14.54 -15.65 -4.31
C LEU A 155 -13.80 -16.55 -3.31
N ARG A 156 -13.55 -16.06 -2.10
CA ARG A 156 -12.85 -16.82 -1.05
C ARG A 156 -13.78 -17.66 -0.18
N GLY A 157 -15.09 -17.57 -0.41
CA GLY A 157 -16.09 -18.34 0.33
C GLY A 157 -16.22 -17.92 1.80
N PHE A 158 -15.82 -16.68 2.14
CA PHE A 158 -16.12 -16.13 3.46
C PHE A 158 -17.62 -15.84 3.57
N SER A 159 -18.19 -16.05 4.76
CA SER A 159 -19.57 -15.68 5.07
C SER A 159 -19.67 -15.34 6.54
N ASP A 160 -20.34 -14.24 6.82
CA ASP A 160 -20.64 -13.80 8.18
C ASP A 160 -22.08 -14.19 8.59
N ASP A 161 -22.80 -15.00 7.76
CA ASP A 161 -24.15 -15.47 8.03
C ASP A 161 -24.10 -16.63 9.03
N GLU A 162 -24.84 -16.52 10.14
CA GLU A 162 -24.94 -17.56 11.19
C GLU A 162 -25.49 -18.90 10.65
N GLU A 163 -26.28 -18.87 9.58
CA GLU A 163 -26.83 -20.08 8.94
C GLU A 163 -25.77 -20.93 8.21
N ASN A 164 -24.60 -20.37 7.92
CA ASN A 164 -23.49 -21.02 7.23
C ASN A 164 -22.33 -21.37 8.17
N ALA A 165 -22.61 -22.03 9.28
CA ALA A 165 -21.62 -22.43 10.30
C ALA A 165 -20.36 -23.17 9.76
N ASN A 166 -20.39 -23.67 8.52
CA ASN A 166 -19.27 -24.34 7.87
C ASN A 166 -18.36 -23.38 7.05
N LYS A 167 -18.72 -22.11 6.94
CA LYS A 167 -17.88 -21.11 6.25
C LYS A 167 -17.06 -20.31 7.25
N LYS A 168 -15.82 -20.00 6.89
CA LYS A 168 -14.99 -19.12 7.70
C LYS A 168 -15.55 -17.70 7.66
N GLY A 169 -15.66 -17.05 8.81
CA GLY A 169 -15.98 -15.63 8.91
C GLY A 169 -14.93 -14.78 8.20
N THR A 170 -15.31 -13.58 7.77
CA THR A 170 -14.41 -12.64 7.10
C THR A 170 -13.35 -12.11 8.08
N PRO A 171 -12.04 -12.33 7.85
CA PRO A 171 -11.01 -11.78 8.72
C PRO A 171 -11.04 -10.24 8.71
N VAL A 172 -10.89 -9.63 9.89
CA VAL A 172 -10.93 -8.15 10.01
C VAL A 172 -9.87 -7.49 9.14
N GLY A 173 -8.64 -8.02 9.12
CA GLY A 173 -7.57 -7.51 8.27
C GLY A 173 -7.91 -7.55 6.78
N PHE A 174 -8.58 -8.61 6.33
CA PHE A 174 -9.09 -8.72 4.97
C PHE A 174 -10.19 -7.69 4.68
N PHE A 175 -11.09 -7.47 5.63
CA PHE A 175 -12.17 -6.49 5.48
C PHE A 175 -11.67 -5.04 5.46
N THR A 176 -10.61 -4.75 6.22
CA THR A 176 -10.07 -3.39 6.39
C THR A 176 -8.91 -3.06 5.45
N TYR A 177 -8.43 -4.00 4.62
CA TYR A 177 -7.27 -3.75 3.76
C TYR A 177 -7.41 -2.50 2.84
N PRO A 178 -8.60 -2.09 2.36
CA PRO A 178 -8.72 -0.88 1.55
C PRO A 178 -8.38 0.42 2.29
N ILE A 179 -8.29 0.36 3.63
CA ILE A 179 -7.88 1.51 4.45
C ILE A 179 -6.35 1.63 4.49
N SER A 180 -5.65 0.49 4.41
CA SER A 180 -4.19 0.42 4.47
C SER A 180 -3.52 0.52 3.10
N GLN A 181 -4.30 0.58 2.03
CA GLN A 181 -3.84 0.70 0.65
C GLN A 181 -3.88 2.17 0.20
#